data_2e7e101a7f7120c36a7430254aa4735e
#
_entry.id   2e7e101a7f7120c36a7430254aa4735e
#
_cell.length_a   1.000
_cell.length_b   1.000
_cell.length_c   1.000
_cell.angle_alpha   90.00
_cell.angle_beta   90.00
_cell.angle_gamma   90.00
#
_symmetry.space_group_name_H-M   'P 1'
#
loop_
_entity.id
_entity.type
_entity.pdbx_description
1 polymer ?
#
loop_
_entity_poly.entity_id
_entity_poly.type
_entity_poly.pdbx_seq_one_letter_code
_entity_poly.pdbx_strand_id
1 'polypeptide(L)'
;MKKNGFTLVELIATLALLAMLTTLISRVVIKKVNEAKAYERNVLINSIELAAITYTNEYDNVDLQTNDCAYITLQELVEKNLLNNDLIDPTTKKSLALSDTVYVTKDINGNTYATYNINQHYETTLKLNGKYNVYVKINDVYNEPGVKIISKDESGTTGGITTEGVVNTSEEGIYKLTYKYENISIERNVVVYQTSLPTETKITKLTNYIENQFNVNASSNGLEKDTTPDLNIRYVGANPKNYVRFNNELWRIIGIFNGNVKLVRDDILTTYSFDNKTTAQGIETDYGTNDWTKSYLRVFLNDYYYGGKTITCHSETSGSTATNATITCPDINKINDTAKSMIQNTTWTLGGTNYKTNNHPYETYPVNELYERERGTQVYSGHATTSTDYIGLIYPSDYGYASTDASCRQNLRAGLTYTNNIYGGTPTCKNNNWLFNGVWYWTISPYLSIAYSVFRVDGDGRLSNHFAWYRDGVRPSLYLKADVKVVGGTGTSSDPYTLEI
;
A
#
# COMPACT_ATOMS: atom_id res chain seq x y z
N MET A 1 15.95 -65.91 -44.68
CA MET A 1 15.67 -64.58 -44.20
C MET A 1 16.69 -64.24 -43.11
N LYS A 2 17.64 -63.34 -43.36
CA LYS A 2 18.57 -62.84 -42.31
C LYS A 2 17.77 -61.96 -41.35
N LYS A 3 17.68 -62.34 -40.10
CA LYS A 3 17.18 -61.47 -39.02
C LYS A 3 18.27 -60.45 -38.77
N ASN A 4 18.04 -59.22 -39.17
CA ASN A 4 18.90 -58.11 -38.82
C ASN A 4 18.58 -57.80 -37.33
N GLY A 5 19.53 -58.13 -36.45
CA GLY A 5 19.46 -57.73 -35.06
C GLY A 5 19.78 -56.23 -34.91
N PHE A 6 19.19 -55.57 -33.91
CA PHE A 6 19.51 -54.19 -33.57
C PHE A 6 21.01 -54.02 -33.29
N THR A 7 21.61 -52.99 -33.83
CA THR A 7 22.98 -52.62 -33.48
C THR A 7 23.02 -51.99 -32.10
N LEU A 8 24.15 -52.10 -31.41
CA LEU A 8 24.36 -51.47 -30.11
C LEU A 8 24.09 -49.93 -30.16
N VAL A 9 24.42 -49.31 -31.27
CA VAL A 9 24.22 -47.85 -31.48
C VAL A 9 22.73 -47.50 -31.57
N GLU A 10 21.95 -48.32 -32.29
CA GLU A 10 20.50 -48.14 -32.40
C GLU A 10 19.81 -48.34 -31.04
N LEU A 11 20.30 -49.29 -30.24
CA LEU A 11 19.77 -49.51 -28.90
C LEU A 11 20.05 -48.31 -27.96
N ILE A 12 21.28 -47.78 -27.99
CA ILE A 12 21.66 -46.60 -27.20
C ILE A 12 20.87 -45.37 -27.66
N ALA A 13 20.71 -45.19 -28.98
CA ALA A 13 19.94 -44.05 -29.53
C ALA A 13 18.46 -44.12 -29.12
N THR A 14 17.84 -45.29 -29.17
CA THR A 14 16.44 -45.48 -28.73
C THR A 14 16.26 -45.29 -27.24
N LEU A 15 17.19 -45.76 -26.42
CA LEU A 15 17.17 -45.53 -24.96
C LEU A 15 17.34 -44.04 -24.61
N ALA A 16 18.23 -43.33 -25.30
CA ALA A 16 18.42 -41.88 -25.14
C ALA A 16 17.15 -41.08 -25.52
N LEU A 17 16.51 -41.48 -26.62
CA LEU A 17 15.27 -40.85 -27.09
C LEU A 17 14.11 -41.13 -26.13
N LEU A 18 14.01 -42.35 -25.60
CA LEU A 18 13.03 -42.72 -24.59
C LEU A 18 13.25 -41.95 -23.29
N ALA A 19 14.50 -41.77 -22.84
CA ALA A 19 14.85 -40.99 -21.67
C ALA A 19 14.50 -39.49 -21.85
N MET A 20 14.73 -38.93 -23.03
CA MET A 20 14.29 -37.53 -23.34
C MET A 20 12.76 -37.41 -23.33
N LEU A 21 12.05 -38.33 -23.97
CA LEU A 21 10.58 -38.32 -24.00
C LEU A 21 9.98 -38.47 -22.60
N THR A 22 10.50 -39.39 -21.78
CA THR A 22 10.03 -39.57 -20.39
C THR A 22 10.26 -38.32 -19.53
N THR A 23 11.40 -37.63 -19.68
CA THR A 23 11.66 -36.37 -18.96
C THR A 23 10.72 -35.22 -19.37
N LEU A 24 10.43 -35.11 -20.67
CA LEU A 24 9.49 -34.08 -21.18
C LEU A 24 8.05 -34.37 -20.73
N ILE A 25 7.59 -35.62 -20.86
CA ILE A 25 6.25 -36.02 -20.41
C ILE A 25 6.11 -35.85 -18.89
N SER A 26 7.13 -36.23 -18.12
CA SER A 26 7.11 -36.07 -16.65
C SER A 26 6.95 -34.60 -16.23
N ARG A 27 7.63 -33.67 -16.89
CA ARG A 27 7.49 -32.24 -16.59
C ARG A 27 6.08 -31.72 -16.84
N VAL A 28 5.47 -32.11 -17.98
CA VAL A 28 4.10 -31.70 -18.31
C VAL A 28 3.09 -32.30 -17.34
N VAL A 29 3.25 -33.58 -17.01
CA VAL A 29 2.37 -34.27 -16.03
C VAL A 29 2.51 -33.66 -14.65
N ILE A 30 3.74 -33.43 -14.17
CA ILE A 30 3.97 -32.79 -12.86
C ILE A 30 3.35 -31.38 -12.83
N LYS A 31 3.50 -30.59 -13.90
CA LYS A 31 2.87 -29.28 -13.99
C LYS A 31 1.34 -29.38 -13.88
N LYS A 32 0.72 -30.29 -14.63
CA LYS A 32 -0.74 -30.50 -14.60
C LYS A 32 -1.23 -31.00 -13.24
N VAL A 33 -0.49 -31.90 -12.58
CA VAL A 33 -0.81 -32.36 -11.23
C VAL A 33 -0.71 -31.23 -10.22
N ASN A 34 0.30 -30.35 -10.33
CA ASN A 34 0.43 -29.20 -9.44
C ASN A 34 -0.67 -28.16 -9.68
N GLU A 35 -1.05 -27.90 -10.93
CA GLU A 35 -2.19 -27.05 -11.28
C GLU A 35 -3.50 -27.61 -10.69
N ALA A 36 -3.74 -28.91 -10.81
CA ALA A 36 -4.92 -29.57 -10.23
C ALA A 36 -4.94 -29.47 -8.71
N LYS A 37 -3.81 -29.74 -8.04
CA LYS A 37 -3.71 -29.58 -6.58
C LYS A 37 -3.93 -28.13 -6.11
N ALA A 38 -3.43 -27.15 -6.85
CA ALA A 38 -3.66 -25.74 -6.56
C ALA A 38 -5.14 -25.38 -6.71
N TYR A 39 -5.83 -25.91 -7.72
CA TYR A 39 -7.25 -25.75 -7.89
C TYR A 39 -8.06 -26.38 -6.76
N GLU A 40 -7.77 -27.64 -6.39
CA GLU A 40 -8.41 -28.34 -5.27
C GLU A 40 -8.22 -27.58 -3.94
N ARG A 41 -7.01 -27.00 -3.75
CA ARG A 41 -6.71 -26.17 -2.59
C ARG A 41 -7.58 -24.91 -2.52
N ASN A 42 -7.76 -24.23 -3.64
CA ASN A 42 -8.64 -23.07 -3.71
C ASN A 42 -10.11 -23.43 -3.45
N VAL A 43 -10.56 -24.59 -3.93
CA VAL A 43 -11.91 -25.10 -3.65
C VAL A 43 -12.07 -25.37 -2.14
N LEU A 44 -11.06 -25.93 -1.48
CA LEU A 44 -11.08 -26.15 -0.03
C LEU A 44 -11.15 -24.83 0.73
N ILE A 45 -10.30 -23.83 0.37
CA ILE A 45 -10.34 -22.50 0.97
C ILE A 45 -11.74 -21.88 0.84
N ASN A 46 -12.28 -21.85 -0.37
CA ASN A 46 -13.61 -21.29 -0.63
C ASN A 46 -14.72 -22.01 0.18
N SER A 47 -14.61 -23.34 0.36
CA SER A 47 -15.58 -24.09 1.17
C SER A 47 -15.51 -23.73 2.65
N ILE A 48 -14.30 -23.50 3.17
CA ILE A 48 -14.07 -23.05 4.55
C ILE A 48 -14.62 -21.63 4.75
N GLU A 49 -14.32 -20.72 3.81
CA GLU A 49 -14.82 -19.34 3.85
C GLU A 49 -16.35 -19.28 3.77
N LEU A 50 -16.96 -20.08 2.89
CA LEU A 50 -18.42 -20.17 2.77
C LEU A 50 -19.05 -20.74 4.04
N ALA A 51 -18.47 -21.77 4.63
CA ALA A 51 -18.93 -22.33 5.90
C ALA A 51 -18.89 -21.29 7.03
N ALA A 52 -17.84 -20.47 7.08
CA ALA A 52 -17.72 -19.40 8.08
C ALA A 52 -18.76 -18.29 7.85
N ILE A 53 -19.05 -17.91 6.61
CA ILE A 53 -20.14 -16.98 6.26
C ILE A 53 -21.49 -17.54 6.69
N THR A 54 -21.76 -18.80 6.39
CA THR A 54 -22.99 -19.48 6.78
C THR A 54 -23.14 -19.53 8.30
N TYR A 55 -22.05 -19.90 9.00
CA TYR A 55 -22.02 -19.91 10.46
C TYR A 55 -22.39 -18.54 11.06
N THR A 56 -21.79 -17.50 10.53
CA THR A 56 -22.02 -16.12 11.01
C THR A 56 -23.47 -15.63 10.75
N ASN A 57 -24.07 -16.05 9.63
CA ASN A 57 -25.40 -15.59 9.26
C ASN A 57 -26.54 -16.41 9.90
N GLU A 58 -26.29 -17.68 10.20
CA GLU A 58 -27.33 -18.60 10.67
C GLU A 58 -27.27 -18.89 12.19
N TYR A 59 -26.14 -18.63 12.83
CA TYR A 59 -25.95 -18.93 14.24
C TYR A 59 -25.64 -17.63 15.01
N ASP A 60 -26.55 -17.25 15.89
CA ASP A 60 -26.52 -16.00 16.70
C ASP A 60 -25.34 -15.87 17.69
N ASN A 61 -24.45 -16.86 17.75
CA ASN A 61 -23.30 -16.84 18.67
C ASN A 61 -22.19 -15.86 18.23
N VAL A 62 -22.24 -15.38 16.99
CA VAL A 62 -21.35 -14.37 16.47
C VAL A 62 -22.18 -13.13 16.18
N ASP A 63 -22.43 -12.31 17.19
CA ASP A 63 -23.13 -11.02 17.04
C ASP A 63 -22.26 -10.04 16.26
N LEU A 64 -22.07 -10.30 14.95
CA LEU A 64 -21.39 -9.42 14.01
C LEU A 64 -22.35 -8.31 13.62
N GLN A 65 -22.19 -7.18 14.28
CA GLN A 65 -22.80 -5.94 13.84
C GLN A 65 -22.19 -5.49 12.52
N THR A 66 -22.90 -4.65 11.78
CA THR A 66 -22.37 -4.02 10.56
C THR A 66 -20.99 -3.41 10.83
N ASN A 67 -19.98 -3.78 10.04
CA ASN A 67 -18.55 -3.43 10.13
C ASN A 67 -17.80 -3.96 11.36
N ASP A 68 -18.26 -5.04 11.91
CA ASP A 68 -17.55 -5.79 12.93
C ASP A 68 -16.77 -6.96 12.30
N CYS A 69 -15.86 -7.55 13.07
CA CYS A 69 -15.08 -8.72 12.65
C CYS A 69 -15.06 -9.77 13.75
N ALA A 70 -14.94 -11.04 13.33
CA ALA A 70 -14.76 -12.16 14.25
C ALA A 70 -13.78 -13.17 13.67
N TYR A 71 -13.19 -13.97 14.56
CA TYR A 71 -12.43 -15.15 14.20
C TYR A 71 -13.22 -16.38 14.58
N ILE A 72 -13.48 -17.25 13.61
CA ILE A 72 -14.20 -18.51 13.77
C ILE A 72 -13.19 -19.64 13.57
N THR A 73 -13.12 -20.57 14.51
CA THR A 73 -12.21 -21.72 14.38
C THR A 73 -12.79 -22.78 13.44
N LEU A 74 -11.93 -23.56 12.79
CA LEU A 74 -12.38 -24.70 11.99
C LEU A 74 -13.15 -25.71 12.87
N GLN A 75 -12.81 -25.84 14.16
CA GLN A 75 -13.54 -26.65 15.11
C GLN A 75 -15.01 -26.24 15.23
N GLU A 76 -15.29 -24.94 15.39
CA GLU A 76 -16.66 -24.42 15.48
C GLU A 76 -17.48 -24.75 14.22
N LEU A 77 -16.85 -24.69 13.04
CA LEU A 77 -17.50 -25.05 11.77
C LEU A 77 -17.79 -26.54 11.65
N VAL A 78 -16.87 -27.38 12.13
CA VAL A 78 -17.05 -28.85 12.17
C VAL A 78 -18.12 -29.24 13.18
N GLU A 79 -18.13 -28.67 14.37
CA GLU A 79 -19.14 -28.92 15.41
C GLU A 79 -20.57 -28.58 14.95
N LYS A 80 -20.71 -27.67 14.04
CA LYS A 80 -22.00 -27.29 13.41
C LYS A 80 -22.31 -28.09 12.14
N ASN A 81 -21.49 -29.06 11.77
CA ASN A 81 -21.60 -29.87 10.55
C ASN A 81 -21.56 -29.01 9.24
N LEU A 82 -20.92 -27.84 9.29
CA LEU A 82 -20.70 -27.00 8.12
C LEU A 82 -19.44 -27.42 7.36
N LEU A 83 -18.52 -28.13 8.03
CA LEU A 83 -17.34 -28.75 7.45
C LEU A 83 -17.19 -30.20 7.93
N ASN A 84 -16.54 -31.02 7.12
CA ASN A 84 -16.11 -32.35 7.52
C ASN A 84 -14.92 -32.26 8.48
N ASN A 85 -14.74 -33.28 9.31
CA ASN A 85 -13.61 -33.35 10.24
C ASN A 85 -12.27 -33.64 9.56
N ASP A 86 -12.30 -34.22 8.35
CA ASP A 86 -11.11 -34.61 7.58
C ASP A 86 -10.68 -33.52 6.59
N LEU A 87 -10.24 -32.40 7.12
CA LEU A 87 -9.73 -31.28 6.32
C LEU A 87 -8.25 -31.48 5.98
N ILE A 88 -7.95 -31.82 4.74
CA ILE A 88 -6.58 -32.09 4.26
C ILE A 88 -6.21 -31.11 3.17
N ASP A 89 -5.09 -30.39 3.33
CA ASP A 89 -4.53 -29.56 2.25
C ASP A 89 -4.11 -30.44 1.07
N PRO A 90 -4.72 -30.28 -0.11
CA PRO A 90 -4.40 -31.09 -1.30
C PRO A 90 -2.95 -30.97 -1.76
N THR A 91 -2.30 -29.85 -1.48
CA THR A 91 -0.93 -29.57 -1.90
C THR A 91 0.09 -30.24 -0.98
N THR A 92 -0.07 -30.08 0.33
CA THR A 92 0.88 -30.59 1.34
C THR A 92 0.55 -31.98 1.85
N LYS A 93 -0.69 -32.44 1.65
CA LYS A 93 -1.26 -33.69 2.19
C LYS A 93 -1.29 -33.73 3.73
N LYS A 94 -1.17 -32.57 4.38
CA LYS A 94 -1.31 -32.45 5.83
C LYS A 94 -2.74 -32.11 6.22
N SER A 95 -3.19 -32.61 7.36
CA SER A 95 -4.45 -32.19 7.97
C SER A 95 -4.35 -30.74 8.43
N LEU A 96 -5.42 -29.98 8.24
CA LEU A 96 -5.55 -28.64 8.82
C LEU A 96 -5.81 -28.78 10.33
N ALA A 97 -5.27 -27.85 11.10
CA ALA A 97 -5.53 -27.80 12.53
C ALA A 97 -6.95 -27.26 12.79
N LEU A 98 -7.74 -27.93 13.63
CA LEU A 98 -9.08 -27.44 13.97
C LEU A 98 -9.05 -26.12 14.75
N SER A 99 -7.90 -25.77 15.33
CA SER A 99 -7.61 -24.47 15.93
C SER A 99 -7.33 -23.34 14.92
N ASP A 100 -7.11 -23.65 13.64
CA ASP A 100 -6.98 -22.63 12.61
C ASP A 100 -8.24 -21.76 12.56
N THR A 101 -8.05 -20.47 12.30
CA THR A 101 -9.14 -19.49 12.34
C THR A 101 -9.45 -18.92 10.98
N VAL A 102 -10.73 -18.69 10.74
CA VAL A 102 -11.26 -17.95 9.61
C VAL A 102 -11.61 -16.55 10.09
N TYR A 103 -11.08 -15.55 9.43
CA TYR A 103 -11.43 -14.15 9.68
C TYR A 103 -12.73 -13.81 8.93
N VAL A 104 -13.73 -13.31 9.65
CA VAL A 104 -15.04 -12.96 9.09
C VAL A 104 -15.36 -11.49 9.39
N THR A 105 -15.82 -10.77 8.38
CA THR A 105 -16.22 -9.36 8.48
C THR A 105 -17.61 -9.16 7.90
N LYS A 106 -18.34 -8.14 8.39
CA LYS A 106 -19.61 -7.72 7.84
C LYS A 106 -19.50 -6.28 7.35
N ASP A 107 -19.80 -6.02 6.08
CA ASP A 107 -19.72 -4.69 5.50
C ASP A 107 -20.87 -3.76 5.90
N ILE A 108 -20.82 -2.50 5.45
CA ILE A 108 -21.86 -1.49 5.72
C ILE A 108 -23.23 -1.87 5.16
N ASN A 109 -23.26 -2.70 4.12
CA ASN A 109 -24.52 -3.16 3.49
C ASN A 109 -25.05 -4.43 4.19
N GLY A 110 -24.36 -4.92 5.21
CA GLY A 110 -24.71 -6.13 5.92
C GLY A 110 -24.21 -7.43 5.25
N ASN A 111 -23.38 -7.34 4.20
CA ASN A 111 -22.79 -8.52 3.56
C ASN A 111 -21.66 -9.08 4.42
N THR A 112 -21.64 -10.39 4.56
CA THR A 112 -20.62 -11.11 5.31
C THR A 112 -19.53 -11.62 4.36
N TYR A 113 -18.28 -11.38 4.70
CA TYR A 113 -17.09 -11.86 3.98
C TYR A 113 -16.22 -12.68 4.92
N ALA A 114 -15.59 -13.70 4.39
CA ALA A 114 -14.65 -14.52 5.14
C ALA A 114 -13.31 -14.63 4.41
N THR A 115 -12.23 -14.80 5.15
CA THR A 115 -10.89 -15.03 4.61
C THR A 115 -10.18 -16.07 5.45
N TYR A 116 -9.69 -17.12 4.80
CA TYR A 116 -8.93 -18.19 5.42
C TYR A 116 -7.52 -18.29 4.83
N ASN A 117 -6.50 -18.24 5.69
CA ASN A 117 -5.11 -18.40 5.27
C ASN A 117 -4.61 -19.83 5.55
N ILE A 118 -4.71 -20.71 4.56
CA ILE A 118 -4.31 -22.12 4.66
C ILE A 118 -2.79 -22.33 4.91
N ASN A 119 -1.96 -21.31 4.81
CA ASN A 119 -0.52 -21.40 5.12
C ASN A 119 -0.22 -21.03 6.57
N GLN A 120 -1.21 -20.57 7.32
CA GLN A 120 -1.07 -20.14 8.71
C GLN A 120 -1.82 -21.12 9.62
N HIS A 121 -1.08 -22.00 10.24
CA HIS A 121 -1.61 -23.03 11.16
C HIS A 121 -1.32 -22.64 12.60
N TYR A 122 -2.34 -22.70 13.43
CA TYR A 122 -2.23 -22.46 14.85
C TYR A 122 -2.45 -23.77 15.61
N GLU A 123 -1.43 -24.31 16.24
CA GLU A 123 -1.59 -25.47 17.15
C GLU A 123 -2.42 -25.07 18.37
N THR A 124 -2.26 -23.84 18.81
CA THR A 124 -3.00 -23.22 19.91
C THR A 124 -3.22 -21.75 19.59
N THR A 125 -4.39 -21.21 19.89
CA THR A 125 -4.69 -19.78 19.79
C THR A 125 -5.48 -19.29 21.00
N LEU A 126 -5.48 -17.97 21.23
CA LEU A 126 -6.32 -17.32 22.21
C LEU A 126 -7.53 -16.70 21.52
N LYS A 127 -8.72 -16.86 22.10
CA LYS A 127 -9.96 -16.26 21.62
C LYS A 127 -10.56 -15.37 22.71
N LEU A 128 -10.84 -14.12 22.40
CA LEU A 128 -11.55 -13.22 23.29
C LEU A 128 -13.00 -13.69 23.50
N ASN A 129 -13.46 -13.66 24.73
CA ASN A 129 -14.87 -13.75 25.01
C ASN A 129 -15.48 -12.35 24.83
N GLY A 130 -16.38 -12.20 23.86
CA GLY A 130 -16.93 -10.90 23.50
C GLY A 130 -16.03 -10.07 22.56
N LYS A 131 -16.26 -8.77 22.52
CA LYS A 131 -15.68 -7.84 21.52
C LYS A 131 -14.22 -7.50 21.79
N TYR A 132 -13.47 -7.21 20.73
CA TYR A 132 -12.11 -6.69 20.80
C TYR A 132 -12.09 -5.26 21.38
N ASN A 133 -12.95 -4.37 20.88
CA ASN A 133 -13.14 -3.03 21.43
C ASN A 133 -14.39 -3.01 22.30
N VAL A 134 -14.21 -2.65 23.59
CA VAL A 134 -15.31 -2.50 24.54
C VAL A 134 -15.42 -1.02 24.93
N TYR A 135 -16.61 -0.45 24.84
CA TYR A 135 -16.86 0.94 25.15
C TYR A 135 -17.56 1.04 26.53
N VAL A 136 -16.96 1.80 27.42
CA VAL A 136 -17.44 2.00 28.78
C VAL A 136 -17.60 3.49 29.03
N LYS A 137 -18.77 3.92 29.51
CA LYS A 137 -18.94 5.33 29.90
C LYS A 137 -18.15 5.61 31.17
N ILE A 138 -17.60 6.81 31.29
CA ILE A 138 -16.83 7.22 32.47
C ILE A 138 -17.63 6.95 33.75
N ASN A 139 -16.99 6.36 34.74
CA ASN A 139 -17.53 5.90 36.03
C ASN A 139 -18.51 4.72 35.97
N ASP A 140 -18.75 4.13 34.78
CA ASP A 140 -19.48 2.86 34.69
C ASP A 140 -18.58 1.68 35.10
N VAL A 141 -19.20 0.59 35.56
CA VAL A 141 -18.47 -0.62 35.91
C VAL A 141 -18.08 -1.40 34.67
N TYR A 142 -16.78 -1.64 34.52
CA TYR A 142 -16.27 -2.54 33.48
C TYR A 142 -16.13 -3.95 34.05
N ASN A 143 -16.80 -4.92 33.43
CA ASN A 143 -16.64 -6.34 33.71
C ASN A 143 -15.91 -7.01 32.54
N GLU A 144 -14.69 -7.48 32.80
CA GLU A 144 -13.88 -8.16 31.79
C GLU A 144 -14.47 -9.53 31.43
N PRO A 145 -14.86 -9.77 30.15
CA PRO A 145 -15.41 -11.07 29.72
C PRO A 145 -14.35 -12.18 29.63
N GLY A 146 -13.07 -11.81 29.66
CA GLY A 146 -11.95 -12.74 29.61
C GLY A 146 -11.64 -13.28 28.23
N VAL A 147 -10.83 -14.36 28.21
CA VAL A 147 -10.32 -15.01 27.02
C VAL A 147 -10.24 -16.51 27.26
N LYS A 148 -10.34 -17.31 26.23
CA LYS A 148 -10.21 -18.77 26.30
C LYS A 148 -9.11 -19.29 25.36
N ILE A 149 -8.51 -20.41 25.71
CA ILE A 149 -7.59 -21.16 24.87
C ILE A 149 -8.39 -22.00 23.89
N ILE A 150 -8.00 -21.99 22.62
CA ILE A 150 -8.49 -22.91 21.59
C ILE A 150 -7.29 -23.74 21.14
N SER A 151 -7.31 -25.01 21.46
CA SER A 151 -6.31 -25.99 21.01
C SER A 151 -6.97 -27.33 20.80
N LYS A 152 -6.26 -28.25 20.19
CA LYS A 152 -6.74 -29.61 19.93
C LYS A 152 -7.07 -30.36 21.25
N ASP A 153 -6.29 -30.11 22.29
CA ASP A 153 -6.34 -30.89 23.54
C ASP A 153 -6.97 -30.12 24.72
N GLU A 154 -7.04 -28.76 24.64
CA GLU A 154 -7.46 -27.92 25.77
C GLU A 154 -8.46 -26.81 25.38
N SER A 155 -9.28 -27.04 24.37
CA SER A 155 -10.24 -26.04 23.90
C SER A 155 -11.23 -25.60 24.98
N GLY A 156 -11.34 -24.29 25.17
CA GLY A 156 -12.27 -23.65 26.09
C GLY A 156 -11.76 -23.49 27.52
N THR A 157 -10.53 -23.91 27.83
CA THR A 157 -9.92 -23.68 29.15
C THR A 157 -9.43 -22.21 29.27
N THR A 158 -9.34 -21.74 30.50
CA THR A 158 -8.77 -20.43 30.86
C THR A 158 -7.53 -20.55 31.74
N GLY A 159 -7.12 -21.78 32.04
CA GLY A 159 -5.98 -22.06 32.90
C GLY A 159 -4.66 -21.62 32.27
N GLY A 160 -3.77 -21.01 33.08
CA GLY A 160 -2.44 -20.61 32.61
C GLY A 160 -2.40 -19.29 31.84
N ILE A 161 -3.52 -18.63 31.60
CA ILE A 161 -3.57 -17.32 30.97
C ILE A 161 -3.21 -16.23 31.99
N THR A 162 -2.29 -15.36 31.64
CA THR A 162 -1.97 -14.15 32.41
C THR A 162 -2.53 -12.92 31.70
N THR A 163 -3.02 -11.95 32.48
CA THR A 163 -3.55 -10.70 31.98
C THR A 163 -2.68 -9.55 32.45
N GLU A 164 -2.26 -8.70 31.52
CA GLU A 164 -1.52 -7.46 31.78
C GLU A 164 -2.38 -6.27 31.39
N GLY A 165 -2.23 -5.15 32.10
CA GLY A 165 -3.01 -3.94 31.91
C GLY A 165 -4.09 -3.79 32.98
N VAL A 166 -4.53 -2.54 33.19
CA VAL A 166 -5.59 -2.16 34.15
C VAL A 166 -6.49 -1.13 33.47
N VAL A 167 -7.79 -1.31 33.61
CA VAL A 167 -8.79 -0.34 33.12
C VAL A 167 -9.16 0.60 34.26
N ASN A 168 -8.93 1.90 34.07
CA ASN A 168 -9.39 2.95 34.97
C ASN A 168 -10.65 3.61 34.37
N THR A 169 -11.82 3.21 34.82
CA THR A 169 -13.08 3.77 34.30
C THR A 169 -13.39 5.17 34.81
N SER A 170 -12.63 5.72 35.76
CA SER A 170 -12.80 7.10 36.23
C SER A 170 -12.10 8.15 35.38
N GLU A 171 -11.32 7.75 34.40
CA GLU A 171 -10.55 8.62 33.51
C GLU A 171 -10.80 8.23 32.04
N GLU A 172 -11.06 9.23 31.19
CA GLU A 172 -11.24 9.02 29.76
C GLU A 172 -9.94 8.55 29.11
N GLY A 173 -10.01 7.51 28.28
CA GLY A 173 -8.83 6.97 27.60
C GLY A 173 -9.07 5.61 26.96
N ILE A 174 -8.02 5.11 26.28
CA ILE A 174 -7.99 3.76 25.74
C ILE A 174 -7.08 2.93 26.61
N TYR A 175 -7.65 1.93 27.25
CA TYR A 175 -6.95 0.99 28.12
C TYR A 175 -6.77 -0.34 27.39
N LYS A 176 -5.53 -0.80 27.32
CA LYS A 176 -5.18 -2.05 26.65
C LYS A 176 -5.02 -3.16 27.68
N LEU A 177 -5.75 -4.25 27.50
CA LEU A 177 -5.56 -5.50 28.23
C LEU A 177 -4.86 -6.50 27.30
N THR A 178 -3.76 -7.07 27.74
CA THR A 178 -3.00 -8.08 27.00
C THR A 178 -3.10 -9.41 27.73
N TYR A 179 -3.63 -10.42 27.05
CA TYR A 179 -3.73 -11.79 27.57
C TYR A 179 -2.61 -12.60 26.95
N LYS A 180 -1.90 -13.36 27.78
CA LYS A 180 -0.76 -14.18 27.36
C LYS A 180 -0.92 -15.61 27.81
N TYR A 181 -0.62 -16.54 26.92
CA TYR A 181 -0.52 -17.95 27.19
C TYR A 181 0.69 -18.49 26.40
N GLU A 182 1.67 -19.06 27.11
CA GLU A 182 2.94 -19.48 26.50
C GLU A 182 3.56 -18.36 25.62
N ASN A 183 3.71 -18.63 24.32
CA ASN A 183 4.31 -17.69 23.35
C ASN A 183 3.27 -16.89 22.55
N ILE A 184 1.99 -17.03 22.87
CA ILE A 184 0.91 -16.34 22.16
C ILE A 184 0.28 -15.27 23.04
N SER A 185 -0.17 -14.20 22.39
CA SER A 185 -0.89 -13.12 23.07
C SER A 185 -2.02 -12.57 22.21
N ILE A 186 -3.08 -12.10 22.88
CA ILE A 186 -4.17 -11.36 22.25
C ILE A 186 -4.50 -10.14 23.11
N GLU A 187 -5.00 -9.09 22.50
CA GLU A 187 -5.28 -7.83 23.16
C GLU A 187 -6.76 -7.48 23.09
N ARG A 188 -7.23 -6.72 24.08
CA ARG A 188 -8.54 -6.06 24.11
C ARG A 188 -8.34 -4.59 24.40
N ASN A 189 -9.02 -3.72 23.66
CA ASN A 189 -9.09 -2.31 23.98
C ASN A 189 -10.38 -2.01 24.74
N VAL A 190 -10.24 -1.29 25.85
CA VAL A 190 -11.37 -0.73 26.59
C VAL A 190 -11.32 0.77 26.47
N VAL A 191 -12.31 1.33 25.79
CA VAL A 191 -12.40 2.77 25.54
C VAL A 191 -13.35 3.38 26.55
N VAL A 192 -12.80 4.16 27.50
CA VAL A 192 -13.58 4.91 28.47
C VAL A 192 -13.89 6.30 27.89
N TYR A 193 -15.18 6.67 27.80
CA TYR A 193 -15.64 7.89 27.17
C TYR A 193 -16.58 8.72 28.10
N GLN A 194 -16.60 10.03 27.94
CA GLN A 194 -17.36 10.95 28.85
C GLN A 194 -18.73 11.32 28.27
N THR A 195 -18.84 11.85 27.09
CA THR A 195 -20.08 12.49 26.59
C THR A 195 -20.73 11.84 25.39
N SER A 196 -19.98 11.21 24.55
CA SER A 196 -20.45 10.42 23.41
C SER A 196 -19.52 9.26 23.21
N LEU A 197 -20.06 8.12 22.77
CA LEU A 197 -19.22 7.06 22.25
C LEU A 197 -18.24 7.70 21.26
N PRO A 198 -16.91 7.46 21.42
CA PRO A 198 -16.00 7.76 20.33
C PRO A 198 -16.65 7.18 19.09
N THR A 199 -16.84 7.98 18.06
CA THR A 199 -17.37 7.47 16.79
C THR A 199 -16.52 6.25 16.47
N GLU A 200 -17.13 5.05 16.52
CA GLU A 200 -16.39 3.82 16.21
C GLU A 200 -15.64 4.10 14.92
N THR A 201 -14.32 4.13 14.97
CA THR A 201 -13.55 4.11 13.74
C THR A 201 -13.78 2.69 13.24
N LYS A 202 -14.83 2.55 12.42
CA LYS A 202 -15.21 1.31 11.79
C LYS A 202 -13.96 0.76 11.15
N ILE A 203 -13.48 -0.42 11.57
CA ILE A 203 -12.46 -1.14 10.84
C ILE A 203 -13.03 -1.38 9.45
N THR A 204 -12.67 -0.55 8.51
CA THR A 204 -13.17 -0.61 7.15
C THR A 204 -11.99 -0.44 6.20
N LYS A 205 -12.13 -0.95 4.99
CA LYS A 205 -11.14 -0.68 3.95
C LYS A 205 -10.94 0.82 3.83
N LEU A 206 -9.70 1.24 3.78
CA LEU A 206 -9.37 2.67 3.72
C LEU A 206 -10.03 3.36 2.51
N THR A 207 -10.17 2.66 1.39
CA THR A 207 -10.91 3.15 0.21
C THR A 207 -12.35 3.44 0.55
N ASN A 208 -13.07 2.48 1.14
CA ASN A 208 -14.47 2.63 1.53
C ASN A 208 -14.67 3.75 2.56
N TYR A 209 -13.71 3.88 3.49
CA TYR A 209 -13.73 4.96 4.47
C TYR A 209 -13.66 6.33 3.80
N ILE A 210 -12.71 6.53 2.87
CA ILE A 210 -12.54 7.79 2.14
C ILE A 210 -13.76 8.08 1.25
N GLU A 211 -14.28 7.07 0.54
CA GLU A 211 -15.49 7.19 -0.27
C GLU A 211 -16.71 7.59 0.57
N ASN A 212 -16.86 7.01 1.76
CA ASN A 212 -17.92 7.40 2.68
C ASN A 212 -17.74 8.85 3.15
N GLN A 213 -16.52 9.26 3.53
CA GLN A 213 -16.22 10.65 3.90
C GLN A 213 -16.55 11.62 2.76
N PHE A 214 -16.27 11.23 1.52
CA PHE A 214 -16.64 12.00 0.33
C PHE A 214 -18.17 12.11 0.18
N ASN A 215 -18.90 11.00 0.28
CA ASN A 215 -20.35 10.96 0.08
C ASN A 215 -21.13 11.71 1.17
N VAL A 216 -20.63 11.68 2.42
CA VAL A 216 -21.33 12.32 3.56
C VAL A 216 -21.01 13.81 3.63
N ASN A 217 -19.79 14.22 3.52
CA ASN A 217 -19.36 15.62 3.61
C ASN A 217 -17.99 15.86 2.98
N ALA A 218 -17.92 15.85 1.66
CA ALA A 218 -16.68 16.04 0.90
C ALA A 218 -15.94 17.32 1.31
N SER A 219 -16.66 18.43 1.35
CA SER A 219 -16.09 19.75 1.57
C SER A 219 -15.43 19.90 2.95
N SER A 220 -16.08 19.46 4.04
CA SER A 220 -15.51 19.56 5.39
C SER A 220 -14.35 18.59 5.63
N ASN A 221 -14.25 17.53 4.84
CA ASN A 221 -13.15 16.57 4.89
C ASN A 221 -12.01 16.93 3.94
N GLY A 222 -12.19 17.98 3.12
CA GLY A 222 -11.21 18.38 2.12
C GLY A 222 -11.10 17.38 0.97
N LEU A 223 -12.24 16.81 0.54
CA LEU A 223 -12.32 15.82 -0.54
C LEU A 223 -13.02 16.40 -1.76
N GLU A 224 -12.56 16.03 -2.94
CA GLU A 224 -13.14 16.42 -4.24
C GLU A 224 -12.95 15.29 -5.25
N LYS A 225 -13.88 15.14 -6.20
CA LYS A 225 -13.64 14.39 -7.44
C LYS A 225 -12.83 15.26 -8.39
N ASP A 226 -11.75 14.72 -8.94
CA ASP A 226 -10.99 15.44 -9.95
C ASP A 226 -11.76 15.50 -11.30
N THR A 227 -11.24 16.31 -12.21
CA THR A 227 -11.85 16.51 -13.54
C THR A 227 -11.20 15.63 -14.61
N THR A 228 -10.47 14.60 -14.21
CA THR A 228 -9.88 13.63 -15.12
C THR A 228 -10.93 12.63 -15.62
N PRO A 229 -10.68 11.88 -16.71
CA PRO A 229 -11.58 10.81 -17.14
C PRO A 229 -11.84 9.75 -16.07
N ASP A 230 -10.90 9.54 -15.14
CA ASP A 230 -10.99 8.53 -14.09
C ASP A 230 -11.80 9.00 -12.88
N LEU A 231 -12.11 10.31 -12.78
CA LEU A 231 -12.90 10.91 -11.67
C LEU A 231 -12.41 10.49 -10.28
N ASN A 232 -11.09 10.52 -10.08
CA ASN A 232 -10.47 10.11 -8.82
C ASN A 232 -10.94 10.97 -7.64
N ILE A 233 -11.12 10.37 -6.48
CA ILE A 233 -11.39 11.10 -5.23
C ILE A 233 -10.06 11.55 -4.65
N ARG A 234 -9.87 12.87 -4.45
CA ARG A 234 -8.61 13.46 -3.98
C ARG A 234 -8.81 14.32 -2.76
N TYR A 235 -7.79 14.37 -1.91
CA TYR A 235 -7.70 15.35 -0.85
C TYR A 235 -7.18 16.68 -1.39
N VAL A 236 -7.87 17.78 -1.06
CA VAL A 236 -7.66 19.12 -1.60
C VAL A 236 -7.70 20.19 -0.51
N GLY A 237 -7.12 21.36 -0.78
CA GLY A 237 -7.18 22.53 0.08
C GLY A 237 -5.96 22.71 0.96
N ALA A 238 -6.05 23.61 1.93
CA ALA A 238 -4.93 23.99 2.78
C ALA A 238 -4.59 22.92 3.83
N ASN A 239 -5.60 22.34 4.44
CA ASN A 239 -5.41 21.41 5.55
C ASN A 239 -6.50 20.32 5.59
N PRO A 240 -6.52 19.41 4.61
CA PRO A 240 -7.46 18.30 4.62
C PRO A 240 -7.12 17.28 5.71
N LYS A 241 -8.11 16.49 6.11
CA LYS A 241 -7.96 15.41 7.09
C LYS A 241 -7.39 14.15 6.42
N ASN A 242 -6.14 14.21 5.99
CA ASN A 242 -5.50 13.17 5.19
C ASN A 242 -4.17 12.65 5.77
N TYR A 243 -3.90 12.95 7.03
CA TYR A 243 -2.71 12.43 7.68
C TYR A 243 -2.88 10.97 8.07
N VAL A 244 -1.84 10.19 7.87
CA VAL A 244 -1.76 8.77 8.21
C VAL A 244 -0.41 8.45 8.85
N ARG A 245 -0.43 7.64 9.90
CA ARG A 245 0.79 7.08 10.49
C ARG A 245 1.15 5.81 9.73
N PHE A 246 2.23 5.89 8.96
CA PHE A 246 2.71 4.80 8.15
C PHE A 246 4.23 4.67 8.31
N ASN A 247 4.75 3.45 8.50
CA ASN A 247 6.18 3.20 8.77
C ASN A 247 6.71 3.96 10.00
N ASN A 248 5.87 4.18 11.03
CA ASN A 248 6.17 5.00 12.20
C ASN A 248 6.47 6.49 11.89
N GLU A 249 6.12 6.94 10.71
CA GLU A 249 6.30 8.31 10.21
C GLU A 249 4.96 8.92 9.82
N LEU A 250 4.97 10.22 9.58
CA LEU A 250 3.79 10.94 9.13
C LEU A 250 3.76 10.94 7.59
N TRP A 251 2.66 10.42 7.05
CA TRP A 251 2.37 10.40 5.62
C TRP A 251 1.03 11.10 5.37
N ARG A 252 0.75 11.37 4.12
CA ARG A 252 -0.49 12.01 3.68
C ARG A 252 -1.14 11.20 2.56
N ILE A 253 -2.46 11.08 2.60
CA ILE A 253 -3.25 10.46 1.54
C ILE A 253 -3.45 11.49 0.42
N ILE A 254 -3.07 11.13 -0.82
CA ILE A 254 -3.35 11.94 -2.01
C ILE A 254 -4.79 11.72 -2.47
N GLY A 255 -5.22 10.48 -2.51
CA GLY A 255 -6.56 10.10 -2.97
C GLY A 255 -6.69 8.62 -3.29
N ILE A 256 -7.79 8.28 -3.95
CA ILE A 256 -8.10 6.95 -4.47
C ILE A 256 -7.91 6.95 -5.99
N PHE A 257 -7.10 6.02 -6.49
CA PHE A 257 -6.78 5.85 -7.91
C PHE A 257 -6.94 4.37 -8.29
N ASN A 258 -7.83 4.06 -9.20
CA ASN A 258 -8.12 2.69 -9.64
C ASN A 258 -8.34 1.73 -8.44
N GLY A 259 -9.09 2.18 -7.44
CA GLY A 259 -9.41 1.39 -6.24
C GLY A 259 -8.27 1.25 -5.23
N ASN A 260 -7.14 1.92 -5.42
CA ASN A 260 -6.00 1.91 -4.48
C ASN A 260 -5.77 3.29 -3.89
N VAL A 261 -5.42 3.35 -2.62
CA VAL A 261 -5.07 4.60 -1.95
C VAL A 261 -3.61 4.96 -2.22
N LYS A 262 -3.38 6.17 -2.71
CA LYS A 262 -2.03 6.71 -2.93
C LYS A 262 -1.60 7.55 -1.74
N LEU A 263 -0.40 7.27 -1.23
CA LEU A 263 0.26 8.02 -0.16
C LEU A 263 1.45 8.81 -0.68
N VAL A 264 1.80 9.87 0.04
CA VAL A 264 3.07 10.58 -0.06
C VAL A 264 3.59 10.87 1.35
N ARG A 265 4.91 10.77 1.55
CA ARG A 265 5.50 11.17 2.83
C ARG A 265 5.26 12.67 3.09
N ASP A 266 4.90 13.03 4.31
CA ASP A 266 4.53 14.41 4.65
C ASP A 266 5.69 15.38 4.44
N ASP A 267 6.91 15.01 4.84
CA ASP A 267 8.13 15.80 4.66
C ASP A 267 9.10 15.08 3.70
N ILE A 268 10.18 15.76 3.31
CA ILE A 268 11.25 15.14 2.54
C ILE A 268 11.92 14.02 3.35
N LEU A 269 12.25 12.92 2.69
CA LEU A 269 13.04 11.82 3.25
C LEU A 269 14.51 12.23 3.37
N THR A 270 15.04 12.84 2.34
CA THR A 270 16.39 13.35 2.20
C THR A 270 16.47 14.23 0.96
N THR A 271 17.63 14.81 0.69
CA THR A 271 17.95 15.40 -0.63
C THR A 271 18.80 14.43 -1.43
N TYR A 272 18.48 14.23 -2.70
CA TYR A 272 19.17 13.27 -3.56
C TYR A 272 19.08 13.68 -5.03
N SER A 273 20.09 13.36 -5.87
CA SER A 273 20.00 13.54 -7.31
C SER A 273 19.00 12.57 -7.90
N PHE A 274 18.21 13.01 -8.88
CA PHE A 274 17.37 12.08 -9.64
C PHE A 274 18.25 11.05 -10.35
N ASP A 275 19.26 11.52 -11.06
CA ASP A 275 20.32 10.68 -11.62
C ASP A 275 21.62 11.48 -11.81
N ASN A 276 22.76 10.93 -11.36
CA ASN A 276 24.07 11.54 -11.43
C ASN A 276 25.03 10.74 -12.31
N LYS A 277 24.52 9.91 -13.23
CA LYS A 277 25.35 9.09 -14.10
C LYS A 277 26.04 9.92 -15.16
N THR A 278 27.32 9.59 -15.42
CA THR A 278 28.10 10.13 -16.52
C THR A 278 28.15 9.20 -17.73
N THR A 279 27.60 7.98 -17.61
CA THR A 279 27.67 6.92 -18.60
C THR A 279 26.39 6.78 -19.43
N ALA A 280 25.47 7.72 -19.31
CA ALA A 280 24.30 7.79 -20.17
C ALA A 280 24.72 8.06 -21.63
N GLN A 281 23.89 7.68 -22.58
CA GLN A 281 24.23 7.77 -24.01
C GLN A 281 24.07 9.21 -24.54
N GLY A 282 24.97 9.64 -25.40
CA GLY A 282 24.89 10.92 -26.09
C GLY A 282 25.04 12.12 -25.14
N ILE A 283 24.12 13.08 -25.21
CA ILE A 283 24.14 14.31 -24.40
C ILE A 283 23.87 14.05 -22.91
N GLU A 284 23.40 12.84 -22.55
CA GLU A 284 23.16 12.44 -21.16
C GLU A 284 24.47 12.16 -20.40
N THR A 285 25.61 12.01 -21.09
CA THR A 285 26.89 11.65 -20.47
C THR A 285 27.31 12.57 -19.32
N ASP A 286 26.98 13.87 -19.43
CA ASP A 286 27.40 14.89 -18.45
C ASP A 286 26.26 15.35 -17.55
N TYR A 287 25.05 14.82 -17.74
CA TYR A 287 23.85 15.39 -17.14
C TYR A 287 22.90 14.40 -16.50
N GLY A 288 23.25 13.12 -16.49
CA GLY A 288 22.36 12.07 -16.03
C GLY A 288 21.22 11.78 -17.00
N THR A 289 20.18 11.11 -16.52
CA THR A 289 18.99 10.80 -17.33
C THR A 289 17.71 11.09 -16.56
N ASN A 290 16.64 11.46 -17.30
CA ASN A 290 15.29 11.54 -16.75
C ASN A 290 14.49 10.24 -16.92
N ASP A 291 15.14 9.14 -17.39
CA ASP A 291 14.55 7.80 -17.42
C ASP A 291 14.53 7.23 -16.00
N TRP A 292 13.35 7.20 -15.40
CA TRP A 292 13.15 6.66 -14.05
C TRP A 292 13.75 5.27 -13.88
N THR A 293 13.58 4.38 -14.88
CA THR A 293 14.02 2.99 -14.80
C THR A 293 15.53 2.83 -14.70
N LYS A 294 16.27 3.83 -15.15
CA LYS A 294 17.74 3.86 -15.15
C LYS A 294 18.32 4.75 -14.04
N SER A 295 17.48 5.51 -13.33
CA SER A 295 17.93 6.54 -12.37
C SER A 295 18.49 5.94 -11.08
N TYR A 296 19.46 6.62 -10.48
CA TYR A 296 19.96 6.29 -9.14
C TYR A 296 18.90 6.50 -8.06
N LEU A 297 17.99 7.45 -8.24
CA LEU A 297 16.91 7.69 -7.29
C LEU A 297 15.95 6.50 -7.19
N ARG A 298 15.62 5.85 -8.32
CA ARG A 298 14.81 4.63 -8.30
C ARG A 298 15.49 3.52 -7.50
N VAL A 299 16.80 3.30 -7.72
CA VAL A 299 17.59 2.31 -6.97
C VAL A 299 17.61 2.66 -5.48
N PHE A 300 17.83 3.94 -5.15
CA PHE A 300 17.80 4.40 -3.76
C PHE A 300 16.45 4.14 -3.10
N LEU A 301 15.34 4.42 -3.77
CA LEU A 301 14.00 4.26 -3.19
C LEU A 301 13.54 2.80 -3.12
N ASN A 302 13.84 1.98 -4.13
CA ASN A 302 13.32 0.61 -4.19
C ASN A 302 14.26 -0.45 -3.63
N ASP A 303 15.57 -0.30 -3.79
CA ASP A 303 16.53 -1.27 -3.25
C ASP A 303 16.99 -0.91 -1.82
N TYR A 304 17.28 0.37 -1.54
CA TYR A 304 17.79 0.78 -0.23
C TYR A 304 16.68 1.12 0.75
N TYR A 305 15.79 2.06 0.41
CA TYR A 305 14.73 2.53 1.31
C TYR A 305 13.66 1.46 1.55
N TYR A 306 13.08 0.91 0.48
CA TYR A 306 12.08 -0.15 0.57
C TYR A 306 12.73 -1.52 0.83
N GLY A 307 13.70 -1.92 0.00
CA GLY A 307 14.28 -3.27 0.02
C GLY A 307 15.19 -3.55 1.22
N GLY A 308 15.71 -2.50 1.86
CA GLY A 308 16.66 -2.64 2.97
C GLY A 308 18.06 -3.11 2.55
N LYS A 309 18.31 -3.25 1.24
CA LYS A 309 19.59 -3.74 0.69
C LYS A 309 20.73 -2.76 0.95
N THR A 310 21.95 -3.27 0.98
CA THR A 310 23.16 -2.44 0.88
C THR A 310 23.39 -2.08 -0.58
N ILE A 311 23.52 -0.80 -0.86
CA ILE A 311 23.80 -0.27 -2.21
C ILE A 311 24.97 0.72 -2.13
N THR A 312 25.52 1.07 -3.29
CA THR A 312 26.35 2.26 -3.42
C THR A 312 25.45 3.44 -3.74
N CYS A 313 25.46 4.47 -2.90
CA CYS A 313 24.68 5.69 -3.13
C CYS A 313 25.46 6.67 -4.01
N HIS A 314 24.76 7.25 -4.97
CA HIS A 314 25.31 8.22 -5.92
C HIS A 314 24.46 9.47 -5.92
N SER A 315 25.07 10.62 -5.70
CA SER A 315 24.41 11.91 -5.76
C SER A 315 25.42 13.01 -6.02
N GLU A 316 24.96 14.18 -6.42
CA GLU A 316 25.82 15.35 -6.60
C GLU A 316 26.51 15.71 -5.28
N THR A 317 27.78 16.14 -5.38
CA THR A 317 28.58 16.60 -4.24
C THR A 317 28.93 18.08 -4.31
N SER A 318 29.12 18.65 -5.50
CA SER A 318 29.53 20.07 -5.65
C SER A 318 29.67 20.48 -7.12
N GLY A 319 28.75 20.23 -8.00
CA GLY A 319 29.08 20.45 -9.39
C GLY A 319 28.00 21.08 -10.25
N SER A 320 28.39 21.48 -11.43
CA SER A 320 27.53 21.94 -12.50
C SER A 320 27.18 20.85 -13.50
N THR A 321 27.68 19.62 -13.28
CA THR A 321 27.47 18.46 -14.17
C THR A 321 27.36 17.16 -13.36
N ALA A 322 26.84 16.12 -13.99
CA ALA A 322 26.86 14.76 -13.42
C ALA A 322 28.31 14.27 -13.30
N THR A 323 28.66 13.71 -12.17
CA THR A 323 30.02 13.24 -11.87
C THR A 323 30.08 11.76 -11.53
N ASN A 324 28.95 11.08 -11.48
CA ASN A 324 28.85 9.72 -10.97
C ASN A 324 29.41 9.58 -9.52
N ALA A 325 29.44 10.66 -8.78
CA ALA A 325 30.03 10.70 -7.44
C ALA A 325 29.30 9.76 -6.49
N THR A 326 30.07 9.04 -5.70
CA THR A 326 29.56 8.22 -4.59
C THR A 326 29.47 9.07 -3.32
N ILE A 327 28.42 8.84 -2.56
CA ILE A 327 28.23 9.46 -1.25
C ILE A 327 27.97 8.38 -0.19
N THR A 328 28.15 8.71 1.07
CA THR A 328 27.59 7.89 2.15
C THR A 328 26.09 7.88 2.00
N CYS A 329 25.48 6.67 2.00
CA CYS A 329 24.03 6.57 1.93
C CYS A 329 23.39 7.33 3.11
N PRO A 330 22.35 8.13 2.86
CA PRO A 330 21.64 8.82 3.93
C PRO A 330 21.16 7.84 5.01
N ASP A 331 21.36 8.22 6.26
CA ASP A 331 20.79 7.50 7.40
C ASP A 331 19.30 7.85 7.47
N ILE A 332 18.45 6.89 7.13
CA ILE A 332 17.00 7.05 7.01
C ILE A 332 16.27 5.88 7.66
N ASN A 333 15.07 6.15 8.14
CA ASN A 333 14.16 5.12 8.61
C ASN A 333 13.64 4.31 7.40
N LYS A 334 14.19 3.11 7.17
CA LYS A 334 13.80 2.23 6.07
C LYS A 334 12.39 1.69 6.28
N ILE A 335 11.72 1.29 5.22
CA ILE A 335 10.38 0.69 5.29
C ILE A 335 10.47 -0.63 6.05
N ASN A 336 9.75 -0.72 7.18
CA ASN A 336 9.66 -1.92 8.00
C ASN A 336 8.72 -2.98 7.38
N ASP A 337 8.74 -4.20 7.89
CA ASP A 337 8.01 -5.31 7.30
C ASP A 337 6.48 -5.14 7.39
N THR A 338 5.97 -4.53 8.47
CA THR A 338 4.55 -4.20 8.61
C THR A 338 4.11 -3.23 7.52
N ALA A 339 4.87 -2.15 7.28
CA ALA A 339 4.57 -1.21 6.22
C ALA A 339 4.70 -1.87 4.83
N LYS A 340 5.73 -2.72 4.61
CA LYS A 340 5.89 -3.47 3.34
C LYS A 340 4.68 -4.35 3.03
N SER A 341 4.07 -4.98 4.05
CA SER A 341 2.89 -5.83 3.85
C SER A 341 1.71 -5.08 3.24
N MET A 342 1.59 -3.78 3.51
CA MET A 342 0.52 -2.89 3.03
C MET A 342 0.80 -2.28 1.65
N ILE A 343 2.06 -2.28 1.18
CA ILE A 343 2.43 -1.60 -0.08
C ILE A 343 2.10 -2.48 -1.29
N GLN A 344 1.45 -1.87 -2.28
CA GLN A 344 1.16 -2.48 -3.57
C GLN A 344 2.36 -2.34 -4.51
N ASN A 345 2.80 -3.42 -5.14
CA ASN A 345 3.69 -3.34 -6.30
C ASN A 345 2.90 -2.82 -7.49
N THR A 346 3.23 -1.64 -7.99
CA THR A 346 2.38 -0.91 -8.92
C THR A 346 3.15 -0.56 -10.20
N THR A 347 2.47 -0.61 -11.34
CA THR A 347 3.00 -0.05 -12.59
C THR A 347 2.82 1.46 -12.59
N TRP A 348 3.92 2.17 -12.51
CA TRP A 348 4.02 3.61 -12.65
C TRP A 348 4.10 3.98 -14.12
N THR A 349 3.24 4.85 -14.59
CA THR A 349 3.34 5.44 -15.93
C THR A 349 4.40 6.56 -15.90
N LEU A 350 5.20 6.64 -16.93
CA LEU A 350 6.34 7.57 -17.02
C LEU A 350 6.18 8.58 -18.16
N GLY A 351 4.95 8.77 -18.62
CA GLY A 351 4.65 9.78 -19.60
C GLY A 351 5.09 11.17 -19.12
N GLY A 352 5.69 11.92 -20.02
CA GLY A 352 6.22 13.24 -19.73
C GLY A 352 5.42 14.34 -20.40
N THR A 353 5.83 15.57 -20.12
CA THR A 353 5.26 16.75 -20.73
C THR A 353 6.34 17.80 -21.00
N ASN A 354 5.97 18.84 -21.75
CA ASN A 354 6.74 20.05 -21.94
C ASN A 354 5.98 21.24 -21.37
N TYR A 355 6.58 22.40 -21.39
CA TYR A 355 5.81 23.64 -21.29
C TYR A 355 4.92 23.79 -22.54
N LYS A 356 3.82 24.52 -22.40
CA LYS A 356 2.74 24.58 -23.37
C LYS A 356 3.19 25.02 -24.77
N THR A 357 4.12 25.97 -24.85
CA THR A 357 4.78 26.35 -26.10
C THR A 357 6.21 26.78 -25.87
N ASN A 358 7.07 26.68 -26.91
CA ASN A 358 8.44 27.19 -26.86
C ASN A 358 8.51 28.74 -26.67
N ASN A 359 7.47 29.47 -27.08
CA ASN A 359 7.36 30.91 -26.90
C ASN A 359 6.76 31.33 -25.54
N HIS A 360 6.23 30.35 -24.78
CA HIS A 360 5.68 30.54 -23.44
C HIS A 360 6.31 29.55 -22.45
N PRO A 361 7.61 29.66 -22.16
CA PRO A 361 8.32 28.71 -21.29
C PRO A 361 7.87 28.76 -19.83
N TYR A 362 6.90 29.63 -19.53
CA TYR A 362 6.31 29.81 -18.20
C TYR A 362 4.87 29.30 -18.09
N GLU A 363 4.40 28.59 -19.11
CA GLU A 363 3.06 28.00 -19.11
C GLU A 363 3.13 26.46 -19.11
N THR A 364 2.58 25.86 -18.07
CA THR A 364 2.28 24.42 -18.07
C THR A 364 0.90 24.17 -18.68
N TYR A 365 0.66 22.93 -19.05
CA TYR A 365 -0.68 22.49 -19.38
C TYR A 365 -1.58 22.56 -18.13
N PRO A 366 -2.91 22.73 -18.30
CA PRO A 366 -3.86 22.53 -17.20
C PRO A 366 -3.70 21.15 -16.55
N VAL A 367 -4.06 21.05 -15.29
CA VAL A 367 -3.78 19.86 -14.47
C VAL A 367 -4.40 18.58 -15.02
N ASN A 368 -5.62 18.66 -15.61
CA ASN A 368 -6.27 17.52 -16.28
C ASN A 368 -5.46 17.05 -17.50
N GLU A 369 -4.93 17.97 -18.32
CA GLU A 369 -4.07 17.59 -19.44
C GLU A 369 -2.70 17.07 -18.97
N LEU A 370 -2.14 17.59 -17.88
CA LEU A 370 -0.93 17.02 -17.25
C LEU A 370 -1.19 15.57 -16.84
N TYR A 371 -2.34 15.30 -16.22
CA TYR A 371 -2.73 13.95 -15.83
C TYR A 371 -2.76 12.97 -17.00
N GLU A 372 -3.39 13.36 -18.12
CA GLU A 372 -3.46 12.53 -19.33
C GLU A 372 -2.07 12.28 -19.95
N ARG A 373 -1.21 13.32 -19.99
CA ARG A 373 0.16 13.20 -20.50
C ARG A 373 1.03 12.28 -19.65
N GLU A 374 0.95 12.39 -18.35
CA GLU A 374 1.66 11.53 -17.38
C GLU A 374 1.30 10.05 -17.54
N ARG A 375 0.08 9.77 -17.99
CA ARG A 375 -0.42 8.40 -18.24
C ARG A 375 -0.29 7.97 -19.69
N GLY A 376 0.15 8.87 -20.53
CA GLY A 376 0.49 8.60 -21.93
C GLY A 376 1.83 7.91 -22.09
N THR A 377 2.19 7.66 -23.34
CA THR A 377 3.44 6.98 -23.73
C THR A 377 4.50 7.94 -24.28
N GLN A 378 4.27 9.25 -24.21
CA GLN A 378 5.23 10.23 -24.69
C GLN A 378 6.35 10.37 -23.67
N VAL A 379 7.55 10.00 -24.07
CA VAL A 379 8.79 10.11 -23.29
C VAL A 379 9.90 10.65 -24.18
N TYR A 380 11.04 11.02 -23.62
CA TYR A 380 12.23 11.27 -24.43
C TYR A 380 12.60 9.99 -25.20
N SER A 381 13.08 10.15 -26.43
CA SER A 381 13.33 9.02 -27.34
C SER A 381 14.22 7.94 -26.69
N GLY A 382 13.76 6.70 -26.66
CA GLY A 382 14.47 5.56 -26.09
C GLY A 382 14.33 5.41 -24.57
N HIS A 383 13.55 6.26 -23.90
CA HIS A 383 13.26 6.12 -22.47
C HIS A 383 12.03 5.22 -22.25
N ALA A 384 11.94 4.65 -21.05
CA ALA A 384 10.85 3.78 -20.68
C ALA A 384 9.54 4.56 -20.47
N THR A 385 8.41 3.97 -20.84
CA THR A 385 7.07 4.55 -20.65
C THR A 385 6.39 4.08 -19.37
N THR A 386 6.91 3.03 -18.74
CA THR A 386 6.39 2.48 -17.49
C THR A 386 7.50 1.87 -16.65
N SER A 387 7.27 1.74 -15.36
CA SER A 387 8.11 0.98 -14.42
C SER A 387 7.23 0.29 -13.39
N THR A 388 7.58 -0.92 -12.99
CA THR A 388 6.88 -1.62 -11.91
C THR A 388 7.73 -1.55 -10.65
N ASP A 389 7.26 -0.79 -9.67
CA ASP A 389 8.00 -0.46 -8.45
C ASP A 389 7.06 -0.38 -7.24
N TYR A 390 7.60 -0.58 -6.04
CA TYR A 390 6.87 -0.36 -4.79
C TYR A 390 6.81 1.13 -4.42
N ILE A 391 7.88 1.86 -4.67
CA ILE A 391 8.02 3.27 -4.33
C ILE A 391 8.30 4.09 -5.58
N GLY A 392 7.53 5.13 -5.79
CA GLY A 392 7.76 6.17 -6.79
C GLY A 392 7.77 7.56 -6.16
N LEU A 393 7.40 8.56 -6.96
CA LEU A 393 7.21 9.94 -6.54
C LEU A 393 5.82 10.42 -6.95
N ILE A 394 5.42 11.60 -6.49
CA ILE A 394 4.18 12.22 -6.96
C ILE A 394 4.30 12.62 -8.43
N TYR A 395 3.14 12.77 -9.08
CA TYR A 395 3.05 13.41 -10.40
C TYR A 395 2.83 14.92 -10.25
N PRO A 396 3.20 15.73 -11.25
CA PRO A 396 2.78 17.11 -11.35
C PRO A 396 1.28 17.33 -11.16
N SER A 397 0.45 16.44 -11.72
CA SER A 397 -0.99 16.51 -11.56
C SER A 397 -1.46 16.27 -10.11
N ASP A 398 -0.75 15.45 -9.33
CA ASP A 398 -1.07 15.28 -7.90
C ASP A 398 -0.89 16.60 -7.15
N TYR A 399 0.20 17.32 -7.45
CA TYR A 399 0.46 18.64 -6.86
C TYR A 399 -0.61 19.67 -7.26
N GLY A 400 -0.97 19.69 -8.52
CA GLY A 400 -1.97 20.65 -9.02
C GLY A 400 -3.36 20.42 -8.45
N TYR A 401 -3.79 19.19 -8.37
CA TYR A 401 -5.09 18.84 -7.77
C TYR A 401 -5.14 19.01 -6.25
N ALA A 402 -4.02 19.16 -5.57
CA ALA A 402 -4.02 19.39 -4.12
C ALA A 402 -4.59 20.78 -3.72
N SER A 403 -4.74 21.72 -4.67
CA SER A 403 -5.42 23.00 -4.48
C SER A 403 -6.92 22.91 -4.79
N THR A 404 -7.76 23.60 -4.03
CA THR A 404 -9.20 23.77 -4.35
C THR A 404 -9.46 24.88 -5.35
N ASP A 405 -8.51 25.79 -5.56
CA ASP A 405 -8.67 26.93 -6.46
C ASP A 405 -8.50 26.50 -7.93
N ALA A 406 -9.58 26.62 -8.71
CA ALA A 406 -9.58 26.24 -10.12
C ALA A 406 -8.56 27.04 -10.95
N SER A 407 -8.29 28.29 -10.61
CA SER A 407 -7.28 29.09 -11.31
C SER A 407 -5.87 28.55 -11.11
N CYS A 408 -5.56 28.01 -9.93
CA CYS A 408 -4.28 27.38 -9.62
C CYS A 408 -4.03 26.11 -10.42
N ARG A 409 -5.08 25.47 -10.92
CA ARG A 409 -5.03 24.24 -11.73
C ARG A 409 -4.79 24.51 -13.22
N GLN A 410 -4.91 25.77 -13.68
CA GLN A 410 -4.75 26.11 -15.11
C GLN A 410 -3.29 26.22 -15.52
N ASN A 411 -2.42 26.67 -14.62
CA ASN A 411 -1.00 26.80 -14.88
C ASN A 411 -0.18 26.70 -13.58
N LEU A 412 0.57 25.64 -13.42
CA LEU A 412 1.36 25.41 -12.20
C LEU A 412 2.70 26.15 -12.20
N ARG A 413 3.14 26.69 -13.33
CA ARG A 413 4.44 27.34 -13.41
C ARG A 413 4.40 28.84 -13.15
N ALA A 414 3.63 29.62 -13.78
CA ALA A 414 3.67 31.08 -13.91
C ALA A 414 4.69 31.82 -13.05
N GLY A 415 5.65 32.40 -13.68
CA GLY A 415 6.76 33.10 -13.04
C GLY A 415 6.58 34.60 -12.92
N LEU A 416 7.40 35.20 -12.09
CA LEU A 416 7.40 36.54 -11.53
C LEU A 416 7.45 37.73 -12.52
N THR A 417 7.52 37.58 -13.84
CA THR A 417 7.86 38.69 -14.74
C THR A 417 6.99 38.90 -15.97
N TYR A 418 5.98 38.09 -16.21
CA TYR A 418 5.11 38.33 -17.37
C TYR A 418 3.65 38.48 -16.96
N THR A 419 3.25 39.75 -16.93
CA THR A 419 1.89 40.29 -17.03
C THR A 419 0.73 39.37 -16.60
N ASN A 420 0.27 39.61 -15.41
CA ASN A 420 -1.11 39.50 -14.94
C ASN A 420 -1.74 38.13 -14.64
N ASN A 421 -1.09 36.98 -14.87
CA ASN A 421 -1.68 35.69 -14.51
C ASN A 421 -0.62 34.79 -13.86
N ILE A 422 -0.39 35.01 -12.58
CA ILE A 422 0.58 34.26 -11.78
C ILE A 422 -0.21 33.18 -11.03
N TYR A 423 -0.09 31.91 -11.45
CA TYR A 423 -0.79 30.80 -10.76
C TYR A 423 0.16 30.05 -9.81
N GLY A 424 0.40 28.87 -9.84
CA GLY A 424 1.22 27.99 -8.98
C GLY A 424 1.95 28.60 -7.77
N GLY A 425 2.76 29.63 -8.00
CA GLY A 425 3.55 30.31 -6.96
C GLY A 425 2.87 31.49 -6.24
N THR A 426 1.59 31.81 -6.52
CA THR A 426 0.88 32.87 -5.81
C THR A 426 0.63 32.49 -4.35
N PRO A 427 0.52 33.46 -3.44
CA PRO A 427 0.12 33.20 -2.05
C PRO A 427 -1.18 32.40 -1.97
N THR A 428 -2.17 32.73 -2.82
CA THR A 428 -3.45 32.01 -2.87
C THR A 428 -3.25 30.53 -3.20
N CYS A 429 -2.47 30.20 -4.22
CA CYS A 429 -2.25 28.82 -4.64
C CYS A 429 -1.41 28.06 -3.62
N LYS A 430 -0.32 28.63 -3.12
CA LYS A 430 0.53 28.00 -2.09
C LYS A 430 -0.24 27.70 -0.80
N ASN A 431 -0.94 28.71 -0.29
CA ASN A 431 -1.65 28.59 0.98
C ASN A 431 -2.88 27.69 0.90
N ASN A 432 -3.33 27.36 -0.29
CA ASN A 432 -4.47 26.46 -0.54
C ASN A 432 -4.06 25.12 -1.15
N ASN A 433 -2.81 24.73 -0.98
CA ASN A 433 -2.26 23.48 -1.51
C ASN A 433 -1.51 22.73 -0.42
N TRP A 434 -2.09 21.67 0.10
CA TRP A 434 -1.50 20.91 1.18
C TRP A 434 -0.20 20.15 0.81
N LEU A 435 0.08 19.95 -0.48
CA LEU A 435 1.35 19.35 -0.93
C LEU A 435 2.50 20.36 -0.95
N PHE A 436 2.20 21.65 -0.91
CA PHE A 436 3.22 22.68 -0.78
C PHE A 436 3.80 22.66 0.65
N ASN A 437 5.13 22.55 0.76
CA ASN A 437 5.85 22.55 2.03
C ASN A 437 7.06 23.49 2.08
N GLY A 438 7.22 24.36 1.06
CA GLY A 438 8.27 25.37 1.01
C GLY A 438 9.67 24.86 0.61
N VAL A 439 9.81 23.58 0.26
CA VAL A 439 11.07 23.00 -0.21
C VAL A 439 10.97 22.54 -1.66
N TRP A 440 12.11 22.43 -2.32
CA TRP A 440 12.19 21.84 -3.65
C TRP A 440 12.17 20.33 -3.55
N TYR A 441 11.37 19.65 -4.38
CA TYR A 441 11.34 18.20 -4.41
C TYR A 441 10.94 17.64 -5.77
N TRP A 442 11.49 16.48 -6.11
CA TRP A 442 11.28 15.79 -7.36
C TRP A 442 9.84 15.30 -7.54
N THR A 443 9.39 15.30 -8.79
CA THR A 443 8.28 14.48 -9.28
C THR A 443 8.83 13.30 -10.09
N ILE A 444 7.97 12.35 -10.46
CA ILE A 444 8.38 11.21 -11.29
C ILE A 444 8.41 11.56 -12.80
N SER A 445 7.80 12.67 -13.21
CA SER A 445 7.54 12.99 -14.61
C SER A 445 8.73 13.61 -15.31
N PRO A 446 9.18 13.04 -16.46
CA PRO A 446 10.26 13.60 -17.24
C PRO A 446 9.80 14.83 -18.04
N TYR A 447 10.74 15.75 -18.30
CA TYR A 447 10.57 16.82 -19.26
C TYR A 447 10.95 16.31 -20.64
N LEU A 448 10.02 16.34 -21.62
CA LEU A 448 10.17 15.64 -22.88
C LEU A 448 11.27 16.14 -23.80
N SER A 449 11.57 17.46 -23.78
CA SER A 449 12.51 18.06 -24.73
C SER A 449 13.97 17.88 -24.34
N ILE A 450 14.26 17.42 -23.12
CA ILE A 450 15.62 17.34 -22.58
C ILE A 450 15.75 16.02 -21.81
N ALA A 451 16.60 15.12 -22.30
CA ALA A 451 16.81 13.77 -21.78
C ALA A 451 17.19 13.66 -20.31
N TYR A 452 17.71 14.73 -19.73
CA TYR A 452 18.23 14.82 -18.37
C TYR A 452 17.50 15.85 -17.51
N SER A 453 16.27 16.21 -17.85
CA SER A 453 15.47 17.18 -17.08
C SER A 453 14.18 16.55 -16.59
N VAL A 454 13.87 16.76 -15.31
CA VAL A 454 12.74 16.18 -14.58
C VAL A 454 11.89 17.31 -14.00
N PHE A 455 10.57 17.14 -13.96
CA PHE A 455 9.72 18.10 -13.24
C PHE A 455 9.92 17.99 -11.73
N ARG A 456 9.87 19.16 -11.07
CA ARG A 456 9.91 19.29 -9.62
C ARG A 456 8.91 20.35 -9.16
N VAL A 457 8.54 20.30 -7.89
CA VAL A 457 7.89 21.41 -7.22
C VAL A 457 8.96 22.31 -6.63
N ASP A 458 8.90 23.60 -6.92
CA ASP A 458 9.83 24.60 -6.38
C ASP A 458 9.45 25.03 -4.95
N GLY A 459 10.44 25.48 -4.18
CA GLY A 459 10.21 26.00 -2.82
C GLY A 459 9.33 27.25 -2.76
N ASP A 460 9.01 27.86 -3.88
CA ASP A 460 8.05 28.95 -4.00
C ASP A 460 6.65 28.50 -4.48
N GLY A 461 6.43 27.20 -4.63
CA GLY A 461 5.15 26.59 -4.98
C GLY A 461 4.87 26.45 -6.47
N ARG A 462 5.82 26.75 -7.33
CA ARG A 462 5.69 26.54 -8.78
C ARG A 462 6.11 25.14 -9.19
N LEU A 463 5.51 24.64 -10.26
CA LEU A 463 6.04 23.49 -10.97
C LEU A 463 7.12 23.96 -11.95
N SER A 464 8.33 23.42 -11.85
CA SER A 464 9.42 23.69 -12.78
C SER A 464 10.11 22.39 -13.20
N ASN A 465 11.04 22.49 -14.14
CA ASN A 465 11.94 21.38 -14.46
C ASN A 465 13.35 21.69 -13.96
N HIS A 466 14.07 20.66 -13.56
CA HIS A 466 15.46 20.75 -13.10
C HIS A 466 16.29 19.62 -13.69
N PHE A 467 17.59 19.82 -13.78
CA PHE A 467 18.47 18.80 -14.31
C PHE A 467 18.67 17.67 -13.33
N ALA A 468 18.67 16.43 -13.82
CA ALA A 468 18.65 15.21 -13.02
C ALA A 468 19.80 15.07 -12.01
N TRP A 469 20.96 15.67 -12.29
CA TRP A 469 22.12 15.58 -11.39
C TRP A 469 22.03 16.45 -10.14
N TYR A 470 21.20 17.50 -10.14
CA TYR A 470 21.04 18.33 -8.94
C TYR A 470 20.41 17.56 -7.78
N ARG A 471 20.66 18.04 -6.57
CA ARG A 471 20.07 17.48 -5.36
C ARG A 471 18.83 18.26 -4.98
N ASP A 472 17.69 17.67 -5.18
CA ASP A 472 16.42 18.19 -4.67
C ASP A 472 15.85 17.24 -3.61
N GLY A 473 14.83 17.68 -2.89
CA GLY A 473 14.14 16.87 -1.88
C GLY A 473 13.49 15.63 -2.51
N VAL A 474 13.47 14.57 -1.76
CA VAL A 474 12.82 13.32 -2.13
C VAL A 474 11.63 13.11 -1.21
N ARG A 475 10.42 13.13 -1.75
CA ARG A 475 9.18 12.77 -1.06
C ARG A 475 8.63 11.48 -1.66
N PRO A 476 8.94 10.31 -1.07
CA PRO A 476 8.44 9.04 -1.58
C PRO A 476 6.92 9.02 -1.66
N SER A 477 6.41 8.40 -2.72
CA SER A 477 4.98 8.13 -2.91
C SER A 477 4.80 6.63 -3.20
N LEU A 478 3.66 6.08 -2.77
CA LEU A 478 3.35 4.67 -2.92
C LEU A 478 1.84 4.45 -3.03
N TYR A 479 1.47 3.26 -3.46
CA TYR A 479 0.09 2.80 -3.42
C TYR A 479 -0.07 1.72 -2.37
N LEU A 480 -1.14 1.80 -1.60
CA LEU A 480 -1.53 0.76 -0.66
C LEU A 480 -2.33 -0.33 -1.38
N LYS A 481 -2.26 -1.54 -0.87
CA LYS A 481 -3.14 -2.63 -1.28
C LYS A 481 -4.60 -2.29 -0.96
N ALA A 482 -5.53 -2.81 -1.76
CA ALA A 482 -6.96 -2.50 -1.63
C ALA A 482 -7.62 -3.05 -0.34
N ASP A 483 -6.96 -3.97 0.35
CA ASP A 483 -7.42 -4.59 1.59
C ASP A 483 -6.90 -3.90 2.87
N VAL A 484 -6.08 -2.85 2.73
CA VAL A 484 -5.65 -2.03 3.86
C VAL A 484 -6.85 -1.33 4.50
N LYS A 485 -6.92 -1.42 5.82
CA LYS A 485 -8.01 -0.91 6.65
C LYS A 485 -7.56 0.29 7.47
N VAL A 486 -8.49 1.17 7.78
CA VAL A 486 -8.33 2.19 8.80
C VAL A 486 -8.91 1.66 10.11
N VAL A 487 -8.12 1.73 11.17
CA VAL A 487 -8.47 1.19 12.50
C VAL A 487 -8.48 2.26 13.58
N GLY A 488 -8.13 3.50 13.26
CA GLY A 488 -8.12 4.61 14.23
C GLY A 488 -7.73 5.92 13.60
N GLY A 489 -7.82 6.98 14.39
CA GLY A 489 -7.44 8.34 14.03
C GLY A 489 -8.52 9.11 13.28
N THR A 490 -8.35 10.44 13.25
CA THR A 490 -9.26 11.40 12.60
C THR A 490 -8.68 12.02 11.33
N GLY A 491 -7.45 11.64 10.96
CA GLY A 491 -6.74 12.15 9.79
C GLY A 491 -6.13 13.54 9.96
N THR A 492 -6.07 14.05 11.19
CA THR A 492 -5.34 15.28 11.53
C THR A 492 -3.87 14.99 11.82
N SER A 493 -3.00 15.99 11.80
CA SER A 493 -1.58 15.81 12.13
C SER A 493 -1.34 15.35 13.56
N SER A 494 -2.19 15.74 14.50
CA SER A 494 -2.14 15.33 15.90
C SER A 494 -2.77 13.95 16.15
N ASP A 495 -3.69 13.52 15.28
CA ASP A 495 -4.39 12.26 15.36
C ASP A 495 -4.50 11.63 13.93
N PRO A 496 -3.38 11.19 13.36
CA PRO A 496 -3.35 10.61 12.01
C PRO A 496 -4.05 9.25 11.98
N TYR A 497 -4.62 8.89 10.83
CA TYR A 497 -5.18 7.57 10.63
C TYR A 497 -4.16 6.48 10.94
N THR A 498 -4.61 5.45 11.65
CA THR A 498 -3.85 4.22 11.89
C THR A 498 -4.33 3.15 10.92
N LEU A 499 -3.40 2.42 10.32
CA LEU A 499 -3.68 1.43 9.27
C LEU A 499 -3.31 0.02 9.73
N GLU A 500 -4.09 -0.96 9.23
CA GLU A 500 -3.82 -2.39 9.30
C GLU A 500 -4.14 -3.07 7.96
N ILE A 501 -3.64 -4.32 7.76
CA ILE A 501 -3.92 -5.13 6.57
C ILE A 501 -4.82 -6.30 6.94
#